data_71349a2ae034bc0d4a9bfd80f9920b89
#
_entry.id   71349a2ae034bc0d4a9bfd80f9920b89
#
_cell.length_a   1.000
_cell.length_b   1.000
_cell.length_c   1.000
_cell.angle_alpha   90.00
_cell.angle_beta   90.00
_cell.angle_gamma   90.00
#
_symmetry.space_group_name_H-M   'P 1'
#
loop_
_entity.id
_entity.type
_entity.pdbx_description
1 polymer ?
#
loop_
_entity_poly.entity_id
_entity_poly.type
_entity_poly.pdbx_seq_one_letter_code
_entity_poly.pdbx_strand_id
1 'polypeptide(L)'
;MDGLLKVIRKRHSTRAFFDPDRKVPAREIKKIIEAGRWAPTAHNMQNFEIIVVDDRKVLEKLGVIPTYPSPDFIRENFEQLSMTEEELLRKKVGILGTGFPPAWRDKAQLEAAMNDTTPGTLDETIRGSPAVLVLVYDSRKRAPASEGDVLGMLSLGCVMENMWLMAQDLDIGFQIMSVFSGPVQKEVMKILRIPEHMGISFAVRLGYPVAPSQYLRVRRDSVSFTYHNAYGKSW
;
A
#
# COMPACT_ATOMS: atom_id res chain seq x y z
N MET A 1 10.78 21.98 15.86
CA MET A 1 9.65 21.13 15.41
C MET A 1 10.15 19.70 15.41
N ASP A 2 9.42 18.87 16.08
CA ASP A 2 9.82 17.55 16.48
C ASP A 2 10.17 16.65 15.29
N GLY A 3 11.27 15.91 15.41
CA GLY A 3 11.79 15.06 14.34
C GLY A 3 10.73 14.08 13.78
N LEU A 4 9.88 13.53 14.67
CA LEU A 4 8.80 12.63 14.29
C LEU A 4 7.78 13.28 13.35
N LEU A 5 7.29 14.49 13.66
CA LEU A 5 6.31 15.18 12.80
C LEU A 5 6.89 15.52 11.42
N LYS A 6 8.20 15.76 11.35
CA LYS A 6 8.90 15.96 10.07
C LYS A 6 8.88 14.70 9.23
N VAL A 7 9.15 13.51 9.82
CA VAL A 7 9.10 12.22 9.12
C VAL A 7 7.67 11.92 8.66
N ILE A 8 6.66 12.09 9.54
CA ILE A 8 5.25 11.90 9.21
C ILE A 8 4.84 12.77 8.01
N ARG A 9 5.24 14.05 8.01
CA ARG A 9 4.93 14.96 6.91
C ARG A 9 5.69 14.63 5.64
N LYS A 10 6.90 14.08 5.72
CA LYS A 10 7.72 13.68 4.57
C LYS A 10 7.24 12.37 3.93
N ARG A 11 6.61 11.48 4.72
CA ARG A 11 6.15 10.17 4.26
C ARG A 11 5.16 10.29 3.09
N HIS A 12 5.40 9.49 2.06
CA HIS A 12 4.55 9.38 0.88
C HIS A 12 4.64 7.99 0.25
N SER A 13 3.65 7.60 -0.53
CA SER A 13 3.71 6.38 -1.34
C SER A 13 4.62 6.60 -2.54
N THR A 14 5.69 5.84 -2.64
CA THR A 14 6.69 5.99 -3.71
C THR A 14 6.22 5.28 -4.98
N ARG A 15 5.44 5.99 -5.80
CA ARG A 15 4.89 5.49 -7.07
C ARG A 15 5.84 5.75 -8.25
N ALA A 16 7.12 5.48 -8.06
CA ALA A 16 8.15 5.56 -9.09
C ALA A 16 8.72 4.17 -9.36
N PHE A 17 9.41 4.00 -10.49
CA PHE A 17 10.25 2.83 -10.69
C PHE A 17 11.42 2.86 -9.70
N PHE A 18 11.74 1.70 -9.16
CA PHE A 18 12.94 1.53 -8.34
C PHE A 18 14.11 1.05 -9.20
N ASP A 19 15.31 1.33 -8.75
CA ASP A 19 16.53 0.80 -9.33
C ASP A 19 16.64 -0.70 -8.93
N PRO A 20 16.48 -1.65 -9.87
CA PRO A 20 16.49 -3.08 -9.57
C PRO A 20 17.88 -3.59 -9.17
N ASP A 21 18.95 -2.87 -9.53
CA ASP A 21 20.32 -3.26 -9.26
C ASP A 21 20.82 -2.70 -7.93
N ARG A 22 20.14 -1.71 -7.39
CA ARG A 22 20.44 -1.11 -6.08
C ARG A 22 19.68 -1.83 -4.97
N LYS A 23 20.30 -2.86 -4.39
CA LYS A 23 19.72 -3.64 -3.29
C LYS A 23 19.45 -2.78 -2.05
N VAL A 24 18.33 -3.03 -1.39
CA VAL A 24 18.08 -2.51 -0.04
C VAL A 24 18.90 -3.37 0.94
N PRO A 25 19.84 -2.79 1.73
CA PRO A 25 20.65 -3.57 2.65
C PRO A 25 19.80 -4.34 3.66
N ALA A 26 20.12 -5.59 3.92
CA ALA A 26 19.39 -6.43 4.88
C ALA A 26 19.25 -5.79 6.27
N ARG A 27 20.26 -5.03 6.71
CA ARG A 27 20.23 -4.27 7.98
C ARG A 27 19.10 -3.22 7.99
N GLU A 28 18.84 -2.58 6.85
CA GLU A 28 17.80 -1.55 6.74
C GLU A 28 16.39 -2.20 6.68
N ILE A 29 16.26 -3.33 5.97
CA ILE A 29 15.03 -4.12 5.99
C ILE A 29 14.72 -4.57 7.43
N LYS A 30 15.72 -5.03 8.19
CA LYS A 30 15.56 -5.40 9.60
C LYS A 30 15.09 -4.23 10.47
N LYS A 31 15.56 -3.00 10.24
CA LYS A 31 15.08 -1.80 10.97
C LYS A 31 13.62 -1.50 10.65
N ILE A 32 13.23 -1.63 9.38
CA ILE A 32 11.85 -1.44 8.96
C ILE A 32 10.94 -2.48 9.65
N ILE A 33 11.35 -3.73 9.66
CA ILE A 33 10.60 -4.82 10.35
C ILE A 33 10.56 -4.57 11.86
N GLU A 34 11.67 -4.14 12.45
CA GLU A 34 11.73 -3.80 13.88
C GLU A 34 10.76 -2.68 14.25
N ALA A 35 10.63 -1.65 13.41
CA ALA A 35 9.62 -0.62 13.63
C ALA A 35 8.18 -1.19 13.61
N GLY A 36 7.90 -2.11 12.69
CA GLY A 36 6.62 -2.83 12.65
C GLY A 36 6.38 -3.66 13.91
N ARG A 37 7.42 -4.31 14.46
CA ARG A 37 7.34 -5.09 15.69
C ARG A 37 6.87 -4.27 16.91
N TRP A 38 7.20 -2.98 16.96
CA TRP A 38 6.79 -2.07 18.02
C TRP A 38 5.42 -1.42 17.82
N ALA A 39 4.70 -1.82 16.78
CA ALA A 39 3.34 -1.32 16.58
C ALA A 39 2.39 -1.82 17.69
N PRO A 40 1.46 -0.98 18.14
CA PRO A 40 0.40 -1.44 19.05
C PRO A 40 -0.49 -2.44 18.32
N THR A 41 -0.81 -3.55 18.99
CA THR A 41 -1.78 -4.53 18.49
C THR A 41 -2.86 -4.78 19.54
N ALA A 42 -4.08 -5.03 19.08
CA ALA A 42 -5.20 -5.30 19.96
C ALA A 42 -4.85 -6.47 20.91
N HIS A 43 -5.03 -6.25 22.21
CA HIS A 43 -4.66 -7.22 23.25
C HIS A 43 -3.22 -7.76 23.15
N ASN A 44 -2.31 -7.02 22.54
CA ASN A 44 -0.94 -7.45 22.26
C ASN A 44 -0.86 -8.81 21.53
N MET A 45 -1.84 -9.09 20.68
CA MET A 45 -1.93 -10.39 19.98
C MET A 45 -0.79 -10.61 18.99
N GLN A 46 -0.23 -9.56 18.42
CA GLN A 46 0.87 -9.62 17.43
C GLN A 46 0.58 -10.66 16.33
N ASN A 47 -0.69 -10.68 15.87
CA ASN A 47 -1.16 -11.63 14.86
C ASN A 47 -0.72 -11.19 13.46
N PHE A 48 0.57 -11.23 13.22
CA PHE A 48 1.15 -11.00 11.88
C PHE A 48 2.50 -11.69 11.74
N GLU A 49 2.83 -12.01 10.49
CA GLU A 49 4.15 -12.47 10.09
C GLU A 49 4.56 -11.71 8.82
N ILE A 50 5.86 -11.58 8.59
CA ILE A 50 6.40 -10.83 7.45
C ILE A 50 7.30 -11.74 6.64
N ILE A 51 6.95 -11.93 5.37
CA ILE A 51 7.78 -12.65 4.40
C ILE A 51 8.60 -11.62 3.65
N VAL A 52 9.93 -11.74 3.72
CA VAL A 52 10.87 -10.92 2.94
C VAL A 52 11.17 -11.65 1.64
N VAL A 53 10.89 -11.01 0.51
CA VAL A 53 11.16 -11.53 -0.82
C VAL A 53 12.17 -10.62 -1.50
N ASP A 54 13.41 -11.05 -1.57
CA ASP A 54 14.55 -10.37 -2.23
C ASP A 54 15.31 -11.29 -3.21
N ASP A 55 14.84 -12.53 -3.35
CA ASP A 55 15.32 -13.46 -4.39
C ASP A 55 14.72 -13.09 -5.75
N ARG A 56 15.60 -12.79 -6.70
CA ARG A 56 15.22 -12.35 -8.05
C ARG A 56 14.27 -13.32 -8.76
N LYS A 57 14.51 -14.63 -8.64
CA LYS A 57 13.68 -15.66 -9.27
C LYS A 57 12.28 -15.72 -8.69
N VAL A 58 12.15 -15.43 -7.38
CA VAL A 58 10.84 -15.37 -6.72
C VAL A 58 10.11 -14.10 -7.14
N LEU A 59 10.79 -12.95 -7.19
CA LEU A 59 10.23 -11.69 -7.66
C LEU A 59 9.74 -11.81 -9.13
N GLU A 60 10.49 -12.47 -10.00
CA GLU A 60 10.09 -12.73 -11.38
C GLU A 60 8.80 -13.58 -11.44
N LYS A 61 8.70 -14.65 -10.64
CA LYS A 61 7.48 -15.47 -10.58
C LYS A 61 6.26 -14.68 -10.09
N LEU A 62 6.43 -13.79 -9.13
CA LEU A 62 5.36 -12.93 -8.65
C LEU A 62 4.96 -11.88 -9.70
N GLY A 63 5.94 -11.33 -10.42
CA GLY A 63 5.72 -10.28 -11.41
C GLY A 63 4.88 -10.73 -12.60
N VAL A 64 5.04 -11.97 -13.05
CA VAL A 64 4.33 -12.50 -14.22
C VAL A 64 2.91 -13.01 -13.93
N ILE A 65 2.44 -12.94 -12.67
CA ILE A 65 1.06 -13.33 -12.34
C ILE A 65 0.09 -12.43 -13.11
N PRO A 66 -0.84 -13.02 -13.91
CA PRO A 66 -1.80 -12.23 -14.66
C PRO A 66 -2.79 -11.53 -13.73
N THR A 67 -3.11 -10.28 -14.02
CA THR A 67 -4.08 -9.47 -13.29
C THR A 67 -5.24 -9.10 -14.21
N TYR A 68 -6.45 -9.20 -13.69
CA TYR A 68 -7.68 -8.88 -14.41
C TYR A 68 -8.47 -7.85 -13.58
N PRO A 69 -8.27 -6.55 -13.81
CA PRO A 69 -9.09 -5.55 -13.14
C PRO A 69 -10.55 -5.70 -13.59
N SER A 70 -11.47 -5.72 -12.62
CA SER A 70 -12.90 -5.81 -12.95
C SER A 70 -13.40 -4.50 -13.55
N PRO A 71 -14.46 -4.53 -14.40
CA PRO A 71 -15.09 -3.32 -14.90
C PRO A 71 -15.50 -2.35 -13.77
N ASP A 72 -16.02 -2.88 -12.67
CA ASP A 72 -16.38 -2.07 -11.49
C ASP A 72 -15.16 -1.40 -10.88
N PHE A 73 -14.06 -2.12 -10.73
CA PHE A 73 -12.80 -1.53 -10.23
C PHE A 73 -12.32 -0.38 -11.13
N ILE A 74 -12.38 -0.54 -12.46
CA ILE A 74 -11.98 0.51 -13.41
C ILE A 74 -12.92 1.72 -13.29
N ARG A 75 -14.25 1.50 -13.26
CA ARG A 75 -15.25 2.56 -13.14
C ARG A 75 -15.11 3.33 -11.83
N GLU A 76 -15.00 2.65 -10.69
CA GLU A 76 -14.84 3.28 -9.38
C GLU A 76 -13.55 4.11 -9.30
N ASN A 77 -12.47 3.62 -9.90
CA ASN A 77 -11.25 4.39 -10.00
C ASN A 77 -11.45 5.65 -10.84
N PHE A 78 -12.11 5.57 -11.99
CA PHE A 78 -12.44 6.72 -12.81
C PHE A 78 -13.25 7.75 -12.00
N GLU A 79 -14.31 7.34 -11.34
CA GLU A 79 -15.21 8.23 -10.59
C GLU A 79 -14.52 8.92 -9.41
N GLN A 80 -13.62 8.22 -8.72
CA GLN A 80 -12.98 8.71 -7.50
C GLN A 80 -11.61 9.36 -7.74
N LEU A 81 -10.89 8.95 -8.80
CA LEU A 81 -9.48 9.26 -8.98
C LEU A 81 -9.19 10.28 -10.09
N SER A 82 -10.19 10.62 -10.91
CA SER A 82 -10.00 11.50 -12.07
C SER A 82 -10.00 13.01 -11.70
N MET A 83 -9.48 13.36 -10.53
CA MET A 83 -9.37 14.76 -10.14
C MET A 83 -8.11 15.36 -10.75
N THR A 84 -8.26 16.58 -11.31
CA THR A 84 -7.13 17.39 -11.71
C THR A 84 -6.34 17.87 -10.49
N GLU A 85 -5.09 18.29 -10.70
CA GLU A 85 -4.27 18.87 -9.63
C GLU A 85 -4.97 20.08 -8.98
N GLU A 86 -5.57 20.93 -9.79
CA GLU A 86 -6.32 22.10 -9.32
C GLU A 86 -7.51 21.70 -8.43
N GLU A 87 -8.28 20.69 -8.83
CA GLU A 87 -9.40 20.18 -8.04
C GLU A 87 -8.94 19.59 -6.71
N LEU A 88 -7.83 18.82 -6.69
CA LEU A 88 -7.26 18.29 -5.47
C LEU A 88 -6.83 19.40 -4.51
N LEU A 89 -6.15 20.42 -5.02
CA LEU A 89 -5.70 21.56 -4.21
C LEU A 89 -6.88 22.34 -3.65
N ARG A 90 -7.94 22.52 -4.44
CA ARG A 90 -9.16 23.22 -4.02
C ARG A 90 -9.96 22.43 -2.99
N LYS A 91 -10.21 21.15 -3.24
CA LYS A 91 -11.03 20.29 -2.37
C LYS A 91 -10.25 19.76 -1.16
N LYS A 92 -8.92 19.73 -1.23
CA LYS A 92 -7.99 19.17 -0.24
C LYS A 92 -8.26 17.70 0.11
N VAL A 93 -8.96 16.99 -0.76
CA VAL A 93 -9.26 15.56 -0.67
C VAL A 93 -9.28 14.93 -2.06
N GLY A 94 -9.11 13.64 -2.13
CA GLY A 94 -9.17 12.86 -3.35
C GLY A 94 -7.82 12.28 -3.73
N ILE A 95 -7.77 11.63 -4.88
CA ILE A 95 -6.63 10.86 -5.33
C ILE A 95 -6.18 11.36 -6.69
N LEU A 96 -4.88 11.57 -6.84
CA LEU A 96 -4.28 11.88 -8.13
C LEU A 96 -4.18 10.59 -8.95
N GLY A 97 -4.90 10.53 -10.06
CA GLY A 97 -4.99 9.35 -10.93
C GLY A 97 -3.75 9.04 -11.79
N THR A 98 -2.58 9.61 -11.46
CA THR A 98 -1.36 9.47 -12.27
C THR A 98 -0.75 8.07 -12.29
N GLY A 99 -1.14 7.21 -11.32
CA GLY A 99 -0.66 5.83 -11.25
C GLY A 99 -1.47 4.83 -12.07
N PHE A 100 -2.51 5.26 -12.77
CA PHE A 100 -3.40 4.40 -13.55
C PHE A 100 -3.24 4.61 -15.05
N PRO A 101 -3.59 3.61 -15.88
CA PRO A 101 -3.56 3.76 -17.33
C PRO A 101 -4.33 5.00 -17.79
N PRO A 102 -3.85 5.74 -18.81
CA PRO A 102 -4.54 6.94 -19.32
C PRO A 102 -6.00 6.67 -19.72
N ALA A 103 -6.30 5.49 -20.29
CA ALA A 103 -7.64 5.09 -20.67
C ALA A 103 -8.64 5.04 -19.49
N TRP A 104 -8.18 4.80 -18.27
CA TRP A 104 -9.04 4.80 -17.08
C TRP A 104 -9.37 6.22 -16.57
N ARG A 105 -8.71 7.24 -17.12
CA ARG A 105 -8.91 8.65 -16.76
C ARG A 105 -9.62 9.44 -17.84
N ASP A 106 -9.74 8.85 -19.03
CA ASP A 106 -10.44 9.45 -20.17
C ASP A 106 -11.85 8.86 -20.29
N LYS A 107 -12.87 9.70 -20.08
CA LYS A 107 -14.27 9.28 -20.17
C LYS A 107 -14.63 8.66 -21.52
N ALA A 108 -14.03 9.13 -22.61
CA ALA A 108 -14.29 8.60 -23.96
C ALA A 108 -13.73 7.19 -24.15
N GLN A 109 -12.71 6.82 -23.40
CA GLN A 109 -12.06 5.50 -23.47
C GLN A 109 -12.49 4.56 -22.34
N LEU A 110 -13.24 5.04 -21.36
CA LEU A 110 -13.60 4.28 -20.16
C LEU A 110 -14.37 3.00 -20.49
N GLU A 111 -15.34 3.07 -21.39
CA GLU A 111 -16.15 1.91 -21.77
C GLU A 111 -15.29 0.83 -22.46
N ALA A 112 -14.40 1.25 -23.34
CA ALA A 112 -13.43 0.34 -23.98
C ALA A 112 -12.49 -0.28 -22.94
N ALA A 113 -11.99 0.51 -21.98
CA ALA A 113 -11.12 0.01 -20.92
C ALA A 113 -11.83 -0.99 -19.99
N MET A 114 -13.13 -0.78 -19.69
CA MET A 114 -13.92 -1.71 -18.88
C MET A 114 -14.19 -3.05 -19.60
N ASN A 115 -14.22 -3.03 -20.92
CA ASN A 115 -14.43 -4.22 -21.76
C ASN A 115 -13.13 -4.90 -22.19
N ASP A 116 -11.98 -4.31 -21.87
CA ASP A 116 -10.68 -4.91 -22.18
C ASP A 116 -10.41 -6.10 -21.25
N THR A 117 -10.35 -7.28 -21.85
CA THR A 117 -10.05 -8.55 -21.15
C THR A 117 -8.58 -8.93 -21.21
N THR A 118 -7.73 -8.08 -21.76
CA THR A 118 -6.30 -8.31 -21.83
C THR A 118 -5.70 -8.36 -20.42
N PRO A 119 -5.03 -9.46 -20.03
CA PRO A 119 -4.44 -9.53 -18.72
C PRO A 119 -3.29 -8.55 -18.59
N GLY A 120 -3.32 -7.73 -17.54
CA GLY A 120 -2.16 -7.00 -17.09
C GLY A 120 -1.19 -7.89 -16.32
N THR A 121 -0.02 -7.39 -16.01
CA THR A 121 0.93 -8.03 -15.11
C THR A 121 1.48 -7.03 -14.09
N LEU A 122 2.08 -7.55 -13.04
CA LEU A 122 2.80 -6.75 -12.04
C LEU A 122 4.30 -6.65 -12.35
N ASP A 123 4.71 -7.15 -13.52
CA ASP A 123 6.10 -7.42 -13.88
C ASP A 123 7.00 -6.21 -13.65
N GLU A 124 6.71 -5.06 -14.23
CA GLU A 124 7.53 -3.86 -14.09
C GLU A 124 7.60 -3.38 -12.63
N THR A 125 6.53 -3.54 -11.88
CA THR A 125 6.44 -3.08 -10.49
C THR A 125 7.17 -4.02 -9.53
N ILE A 126 6.95 -5.33 -9.65
CA ILE A 126 7.50 -6.34 -8.74
C ILE A 126 8.93 -6.69 -9.12
N ARG A 127 9.16 -7.06 -10.38
CA ARG A 127 10.48 -7.43 -10.89
C ARG A 127 11.46 -6.26 -10.82
N GLY A 128 10.98 -5.03 -11.02
CA GLY A 128 11.76 -3.81 -10.85
C GLY A 128 12.03 -3.42 -9.41
N SER A 129 11.56 -4.18 -8.41
CA SER A 129 11.78 -3.86 -7.00
C SER A 129 12.90 -4.72 -6.42
N PRO A 130 13.86 -4.12 -5.68
CA PRO A 130 14.91 -4.88 -5.00
C PRO A 130 14.41 -5.80 -3.90
N ALA A 131 13.29 -5.46 -3.26
CA ALA A 131 12.66 -6.28 -2.23
C ALA A 131 11.15 -6.02 -2.16
N VAL A 132 10.41 -7.07 -1.78
CA VAL A 132 8.99 -7.03 -1.46
C VAL A 132 8.79 -7.66 -0.09
N LEU A 133 8.05 -6.97 0.79
CA LEU A 133 7.58 -7.52 2.07
C LEU A 133 6.12 -7.90 1.92
N VAL A 134 5.76 -9.12 2.30
CA VAL A 134 4.37 -9.59 2.31
C VAL A 134 3.95 -9.81 3.76
N LEU A 135 2.98 -9.04 4.23
CA LEU A 135 2.43 -9.15 5.57
C LEU A 135 1.25 -10.11 5.55
N VAL A 136 1.35 -11.16 6.35
CA VAL A 136 0.32 -12.18 6.50
C VAL A 136 -0.15 -12.28 7.94
N TYR A 137 -1.37 -12.77 8.15
CA TYR A 137 -1.98 -12.93 9.47
C TYR A 137 -2.80 -14.23 9.52
N ASP A 138 -2.91 -14.82 10.71
CA ASP A 138 -3.76 -16.00 10.92
C ASP A 138 -5.24 -15.59 10.96
N SER A 139 -5.99 -15.90 9.90
CA SER A 139 -7.38 -15.53 9.75
C SER A 139 -8.34 -16.21 10.74
N ARG A 140 -7.86 -17.24 11.46
CA ARG A 140 -8.61 -17.94 12.51
C ARG A 140 -8.53 -17.23 13.86
N LYS A 141 -7.56 -16.30 14.01
CA LYS A 141 -7.35 -15.54 15.24
C LYS A 141 -8.04 -14.19 15.14
N ARG A 142 -8.81 -13.87 16.16
CA ARG A 142 -9.52 -12.59 16.29
C ARG A 142 -9.24 -11.97 17.65
N ALA A 143 -9.14 -10.65 17.68
CA ALA A 143 -8.99 -9.95 18.95
C ALA A 143 -10.24 -10.17 19.83
N PRO A 144 -10.08 -10.50 21.13
CA PRO A 144 -11.19 -10.62 22.04
C PRO A 144 -12.08 -9.37 22.05
N ALA A 145 -13.37 -9.54 22.25
CA ALA A 145 -14.37 -8.47 22.29
C ALA A 145 -14.46 -7.60 21.00
N SER A 146 -13.92 -8.09 19.88
CA SER A 146 -14.06 -7.44 18.58
C SER A 146 -15.23 -8.07 17.81
N GLU A 147 -16.21 -7.28 17.47
CA GLU A 147 -17.23 -7.68 16.48
C GLU A 147 -16.60 -7.60 15.08
N GLY A 148 -16.53 -8.75 14.41
CA GLY A 148 -15.70 -8.88 13.20
C GLY A 148 -14.21 -8.79 13.55
N ASP A 149 -13.35 -8.49 12.57
CA ASP A 149 -11.89 -8.37 12.77
C ASP A 149 -11.39 -6.92 12.69
N VAL A 150 -12.21 -5.96 13.13
CA VAL A 150 -11.88 -4.53 13.04
C VAL A 150 -10.60 -4.21 13.80
N LEU A 151 -10.48 -4.70 15.04
CA LEU A 151 -9.31 -4.42 15.87
C LEU A 151 -8.03 -5.09 15.32
N GLY A 152 -8.17 -6.27 14.70
CA GLY A 152 -7.07 -6.93 14.00
C GLY A 152 -6.58 -6.09 12.82
N MET A 153 -7.49 -5.63 11.97
CA MET A 153 -7.15 -4.80 10.81
C MET A 153 -6.54 -3.44 11.21
N LEU A 154 -7.06 -2.81 12.27
CA LEU A 154 -6.45 -1.59 12.82
C LEU A 154 -5.02 -1.84 13.32
N SER A 155 -4.77 -2.97 13.98
CA SER A 155 -3.43 -3.38 14.41
C SER A 155 -2.46 -3.51 13.22
N LEU A 156 -2.90 -4.16 12.14
CA LEU A 156 -2.10 -4.31 10.91
C LEU A 156 -1.82 -2.95 10.24
N GLY A 157 -2.77 -2.02 10.31
CA GLY A 157 -2.57 -0.64 9.88
C GLY A 157 -1.48 0.09 10.68
N CYS A 158 -1.42 -0.12 12.00
CA CYS A 158 -0.35 0.42 12.84
C CYS A 158 1.02 -0.17 12.49
N VAL A 159 1.09 -1.49 12.24
CA VAL A 159 2.32 -2.16 11.78
C VAL A 159 2.79 -1.53 10.46
N MET A 160 1.88 -1.37 9.51
CA MET A 160 2.16 -0.77 8.21
C MET A 160 2.72 0.66 8.34
N GLU A 161 2.09 1.52 9.14
CA GLU A 161 2.53 2.91 9.28
C GLU A 161 3.89 3.01 9.97
N ASN A 162 4.16 2.22 11.02
CA ASN A 162 5.47 2.19 11.66
C ASN A 162 6.58 1.79 10.68
N MET A 163 6.34 0.74 9.88
CA MET A 163 7.29 0.31 8.84
C MET A 163 7.51 1.41 7.80
N TRP A 164 6.46 2.10 7.41
CA TRP A 164 6.52 3.16 6.41
C TRP A 164 7.29 4.39 6.91
N LEU A 165 7.03 4.80 8.15
CA LEU A 165 7.78 5.91 8.77
C LEU A 165 9.27 5.59 8.88
N MET A 166 9.62 4.37 9.27
CA MET A 166 11.02 3.93 9.32
C MET A 166 11.65 3.90 7.92
N ALA A 167 10.97 3.39 6.91
CA ALA A 167 11.47 3.41 5.54
C ALA A 167 11.71 4.85 5.05
N GLN A 168 10.78 5.77 5.39
CA GLN A 168 10.92 7.19 5.06
C GLN A 168 12.11 7.85 5.76
N ASP A 169 12.38 7.48 7.02
CA ASP A 169 13.54 7.99 7.78
C ASP A 169 14.87 7.49 7.20
N LEU A 170 14.86 6.30 6.62
CA LEU A 170 16.00 5.68 5.93
C LEU A 170 16.14 6.10 4.46
N ASP A 171 15.30 7.02 3.97
CA ASP A 171 15.21 7.41 2.55
C ASP A 171 15.02 6.22 1.58
N ILE A 172 14.32 5.17 2.04
CA ILE A 172 13.92 4.01 1.25
C ILE A 172 12.50 4.23 0.75
N GLY A 173 12.31 4.11 -0.56
CA GLY A 173 11.00 4.14 -1.18
C GLY A 173 10.11 3.00 -0.70
N PHE A 174 8.85 3.31 -0.41
CA PHE A 174 7.86 2.39 0.14
C PHE A 174 6.54 2.56 -0.60
N GLN A 175 6.04 1.49 -1.19
CA GLN A 175 4.71 1.50 -1.83
C GLN A 175 3.91 0.28 -1.41
N ILE A 176 2.72 0.53 -0.87
CA ILE A 176 1.76 -0.50 -0.53
C ILE A 176 1.13 -1.04 -1.80
N MET A 177 0.92 -2.36 -1.83
CA MET A 177 0.34 -3.11 -2.92
C MET A 177 -0.80 -3.98 -2.38
N SER A 178 -2.03 -3.54 -2.59
CA SER A 178 -3.24 -4.28 -2.18
C SER A 178 -3.58 -5.45 -3.11
N VAL A 179 -3.01 -5.47 -4.31
CA VAL A 179 -3.29 -6.52 -5.31
C VAL A 179 -2.96 -7.93 -4.79
N PHE A 180 -1.98 -8.08 -3.90
CA PHE A 180 -1.63 -9.37 -3.32
C PHE A 180 -2.68 -9.93 -2.35
N SER A 181 -3.52 -9.09 -1.78
CA SER A 181 -4.68 -9.49 -0.96
C SER A 181 -5.99 -9.56 -1.75
N GLY A 182 -5.93 -9.44 -3.05
CA GLY A 182 -7.06 -9.45 -3.98
C GLY A 182 -7.06 -10.65 -4.95
N PRO A 183 -7.33 -10.42 -6.24
CA PRO A 183 -7.54 -11.48 -7.22
C PRO A 183 -6.37 -12.47 -7.38
N VAL A 184 -5.14 -12.01 -7.18
CA VAL A 184 -3.93 -12.84 -7.34
C VAL A 184 -3.50 -13.56 -6.06
N GLN A 185 -4.22 -13.37 -4.94
CA GLN A 185 -3.83 -13.89 -3.62
C GLN A 185 -3.48 -15.38 -3.65
N LYS A 186 -4.28 -16.21 -4.30
CA LYS A 186 -4.08 -17.66 -4.34
C LYS A 186 -2.75 -18.04 -4.99
N GLU A 187 -2.39 -17.39 -6.08
CA GLU A 187 -1.12 -17.64 -6.78
C GLU A 187 0.08 -17.15 -5.96
N VAL A 188 -0.05 -15.98 -5.33
CA VAL A 188 0.98 -15.46 -4.41
C VAL A 188 1.19 -16.43 -3.25
N MET A 189 0.12 -16.91 -2.61
CA MET A 189 0.18 -17.88 -1.51
C MET A 189 0.88 -19.18 -1.94
N LYS A 190 0.59 -19.67 -3.13
CA LYS A 190 1.22 -20.87 -3.69
C LYS A 190 2.73 -20.67 -3.91
N ILE A 191 3.12 -19.55 -4.56
CA ILE A 191 4.53 -19.22 -4.84
C ILE A 191 5.32 -19.08 -3.54
N LEU A 192 4.76 -18.39 -2.54
CA LEU A 192 5.40 -18.11 -1.27
C LEU A 192 5.17 -19.19 -0.20
N ARG A 193 4.43 -20.26 -0.53
CA ARG A 193 4.08 -21.37 0.38
C ARG A 193 3.38 -20.90 1.65
N ILE A 194 2.51 -19.91 1.51
CA ILE A 194 1.71 -19.40 2.63
C ILE A 194 0.59 -20.41 2.93
N PRO A 195 0.43 -20.85 4.18
CA PRO A 195 -0.62 -21.79 4.56
C PRO A 195 -2.03 -21.23 4.31
N GLU A 196 -2.99 -22.09 3.97
CA GLU A 196 -4.37 -21.69 3.61
C GLU A 196 -5.09 -20.87 4.69
N HIS A 197 -4.76 -21.11 5.97
CA HIS A 197 -5.36 -20.37 7.08
C HIS A 197 -4.77 -18.98 7.30
N MET A 198 -3.71 -18.64 6.59
CA MET A 198 -3.12 -17.30 6.62
C MET A 198 -3.75 -16.44 5.54
N GLY A 199 -4.11 -15.21 5.90
CA GLY A 199 -4.53 -14.18 4.95
C GLY A 199 -3.37 -13.25 4.61
N ILE A 200 -3.33 -12.72 3.39
CA ILE A 200 -2.43 -11.62 3.05
C ILE A 200 -3.15 -10.31 3.40
N SER A 201 -2.58 -9.52 4.29
CA SER A 201 -3.11 -8.20 4.62
C SER A 201 -2.73 -7.17 3.57
N PHE A 202 -1.45 -7.04 3.30
CA PHE A 202 -0.88 -6.18 2.26
C PHE A 202 0.51 -6.67 1.87
N ALA A 203 1.00 -6.18 0.75
CA ALA A 203 2.40 -6.27 0.40
C ALA A 203 3.00 -4.86 0.26
N VAL A 204 4.31 -4.77 0.37
CA VAL A 204 5.05 -3.54 0.22
C VAL A 204 6.25 -3.79 -0.66
N ARG A 205 6.41 -3.00 -1.69
CA ARG A 205 7.69 -2.96 -2.42
C ARG A 205 8.60 -1.90 -1.82
N LEU A 206 9.87 -2.26 -1.67
CA LEU A 206 10.94 -1.42 -1.17
C LEU A 206 12.00 -1.21 -2.24
N GLY A 207 12.61 -0.04 -2.28
CA GLY A 207 13.71 0.25 -3.19
C GLY A 207 14.09 1.72 -3.22
N TYR A 208 15.04 2.06 -4.05
CA TYR A 208 15.47 3.44 -4.27
C TYR A 208 14.89 3.92 -5.60
N PRO A 209 14.10 5.00 -5.61
CA PRO A 209 13.47 5.47 -6.84
C PRO A 209 14.53 6.02 -7.81
N VAL A 210 14.39 5.67 -9.10
CA VAL A 210 15.28 6.16 -10.18
C VAL A 210 15.01 7.62 -10.53
N ALA A 211 13.84 8.13 -10.17
CA ALA A 211 13.45 9.52 -10.35
C ALA A 211 12.60 9.98 -9.14
N PRO A 212 12.53 11.29 -8.86
CA PRO A 212 11.63 11.80 -7.81
C PRO A 212 10.19 11.35 -8.06
N SER A 213 9.52 10.85 -7.02
CA SER A 213 8.09 10.55 -7.10
C SER A 213 7.31 11.85 -7.25
N GLN A 214 6.46 11.91 -8.27
CA GLN A 214 5.47 12.98 -8.38
C GLN A 214 4.32 12.67 -7.43
N TYR A 215 4.08 13.55 -6.47
CA TYR A 215 2.96 13.44 -5.53
C TYR A 215 2.54 14.81 -5.02
N LEU A 216 1.24 14.95 -4.81
CA LEU A 216 0.66 16.10 -4.13
C LEU A 216 0.37 15.74 -2.68
N ARG A 217 0.77 16.63 -1.78
CA ARG A 217 0.50 16.49 -0.34
C ARG A 217 -0.77 17.25 0.03
N VAL A 218 -1.88 16.77 -0.46
CA VAL A 218 -3.17 17.38 -0.17
C VAL A 218 -3.71 16.82 1.14
N ARG A 219 -4.09 17.71 2.06
CA ARG A 219 -4.74 17.37 3.35
C ARG A 219 -5.81 18.40 3.65
N ARG A 220 -6.91 17.93 4.21
CA ARG A 220 -7.93 18.82 4.78
C ARG A 220 -7.37 19.59 5.96
N ASP A 221 -7.88 20.78 6.21
CA ASP A 221 -7.57 21.51 7.42
C ASP A 221 -8.16 20.79 8.63
N SER A 222 -7.43 20.72 9.75
CA SER A 222 -7.85 19.98 10.94
C SER A 222 -9.21 20.44 11.46
N VAL A 223 -9.50 21.72 11.40
CA VAL A 223 -10.81 22.29 11.80
C VAL A 223 -12.00 21.69 11.02
N SER A 224 -11.76 21.11 9.84
CA SER A 224 -12.83 20.51 9.02
C SER A 224 -13.24 19.09 9.45
N PHE A 225 -12.50 18.49 10.38
CA PHE A 225 -12.75 17.12 10.86
C PHE A 225 -12.54 16.94 12.37
N THR A 226 -12.40 18.04 13.12
CA THR A 226 -12.30 18.00 14.58
C THR A 226 -13.46 18.76 15.22
N TYR A 227 -14.04 18.13 16.22
CA TYR A 227 -15.20 18.69 16.93
C TYR A 227 -14.97 18.61 18.45
N HIS A 228 -15.54 19.55 19.20
CA HIS A 228 -15.40 19.62 20.65
C HIS A 228 -16.64 19.07 21.36
N ASN A 229 -16.48 17.97 22.06
CA ASN A 229 -17.50 17.29 22.88
C ASN A 229 -18.71 16.69 22.11
N ALA A 230 -19.01 17.14 20.88
CA ALA A 230 -20.10 16.60 20.07
C ALA A 230 -19.82 16.81 18.58
N TYR A 231 -20.29 15.90 17.74
CA TYR A 231 -20.18 16.03 16.29
C TYR A 231 -20.85 17.32 15.80
N GLY A 232 -20.17 18.03 14.90
CA GLY A 232 -20.65 19.31 14.34
C GLY A 232 -20.37 20.54 15.23
N LYS A 233 -19.92 20.38 16.47
CA LYS A 233 -19.55 21.50 17.35
C LYS A 233 -18.08 21.87 17.12
N SER A 234 -17.81 23.04 16.57
CA SER A 234 -16.44 23.51 16.31
C SER A 234 -15.57 23.49 17.56
N TRP A 235 -14.30 23.16 17.35
CA TRP A 235 -13.26 23.25 18.38
C TRP A 235 -12.56 24.60 18.30
#